data_aefd5012aef51c913383c097012e17a9
#
_entry.id   aefd5012aef51c913383c097012e17a9
#
_cell.length_a   1.000
_cell.length_b   1.000
_cell.length_c   1.000
_cell.angle_alpha   90.00
_cell.angle_beta   90.00
_cell.angle_gamma   90.00
#
_symmetry.space_group_name_H-M   'P 1'
#
loop_
_entity.id
_entity.type
_entity.pdbx_description
1 polymer ?
#
loop_
_entity_poly.entity_id
_entity_poly.type
_entity_poly.pdbx_seq_one_letter_code
_entity_poly.pdbx_strand_id
1 'polypeptide(L)'
;IGSSDSIFRLIKSKSKKEGIFFFKGGLELELLINLKKKCDHFVILDEELGTVKNDYAKIARDRIWPDTEKYIDRYYVIGKYGYEASYNIFPKMKNKIKCTGWPRVDLWRKENDHLFKKETELINKKYGDFVLFSSDFGYNSHKIMNQRLNDCKNSSWTTRKQYYIEKELAEKTFK
;
A
#
# COMPACT_ATOMS: atom_id res chain seq x y z
N ILE A 1 -14.95 -0.41 6.40
CA ILE A 1 -13.50 -0.68 6.39
C ILE A 1 -13.33 -2.15 6.72
N GLY A 2 -12.68 -2.90 5.84
CA GLY A 2 -12.52 -4.35 5.98
C GLY A 2 -11.08 -4.81 5.98
N SER A 3 -10.81 -5.92 6.65
CA SER A 3 -9.56 -6.69 6.55
C SER A 3 -9.54 -7.56 5.29
N SER A 4 -8.43 -8.23 5.02
CA SER A 4 -8.33 -9.24 3.95
C SER A 4 -9.41 -10.32 4.08
N ASP A 5 -9.72 -10.76 5.30
CA ASP A 5 -10.80 -11.73 5.55
C ASP A 5 -12.18 -11.20 5.17
N SER A 6 -12.40 -9.90 5.33
CA SER A 6 -13.65 -9.24 4.91
C SER A 6 -13.82 -9.27 3.40
N ILE A 7 -12.73 -9.15 2.64
CA ILE A 7 -12.75 -9.27 1.18
C ILE A 7 -13.19 -10.67 0.75
N PHE A 8 -12.61 -11.71 1.33
CA PHE A 8 -12.98 -13.08 1.01
C PHE A 8 -14.43 -13.40 1.42
N ARG A 9 -14.90 -12.88 2.56
CA ARG A 9 -16.31 -13.01 2.96
C ARG A 9 -17.25 -12.31 1.98
N LEU A 10 -16.90 -11.10 1.52
CA LEU A 10 -17.68 -10.37 0.53
C LEU A 10 -17.79 -11.16 -0.78
N ILE A 11 -16.67 -11.68 -1.29
CA ILE A 11 -16.66 -12.46 -2.52
C ILE A 11 -17.56 -13.69 -2.42
N LYS A 12 -17.53 -14.39 -1.29
CA LYS A 12 -18.35 -15.59 -1.03
C LYS A 12 -19.80 -15.28 -0.69
N SER A 13 -20.14 -14.03 -0.38
CA SER A 13 -21.50 -13.65 0.01
C SER A 13 -22.49 -13.76 -1.15
N LYS A 14 -23.78 -13.91 -0.83
CA LYS A 14 -24.89 -13.82 -1.80
C LYS A 14 -25.36 -12.39 -2.02
N SER A 15 -24.64 -11.38 -1.51
CA SER A 15 -25.01 -9.96 -1.65
C SER A 15 -25.09 -9.56 -3.12
N LYS A 16 -26.04 -8.67 -3.41
CA LYS A 16 -26.15 -8.05 -4.73
C LYS A 16 -24.91 -7.18 -4.99
N LYS A 17 -24.67 -6.91 -6.27
CA LYS A 17 -23.67 -5.95 -6.70
C LYS A 17 -24.18 -4.55 -6.37
N GLU A 18 -23.41 -3.80 -5.56
CA GLU A 18 -23.70 -2.41 -5.23
C GLU A 18 -22.48 -1.67 -4.66
N GLY A 19 -22.49 -0.36 -4.83
CA GLY A 19 -21.56 0.56 -4.20
C GLY A 19 -20.16 0.60 -4.80
N ILE A 20 -19.27 1.25 -4.07
CA ILE A 20 -17.88 1.49 -4.47
C ILE A 20 -16.96 0.62 -3.61
N PHE A 21 -16.12 -0.18 -4.25
CA PHE A 21 -15.02 -0.85 -3.58
C PHE A 21 -13.76 0.00 -3.72
N PHE A 22 -13.27 0.47 -2.58
CA PHE A 22 -12.08 1.31 -2.51
C PHE A 22 -10.90 0.50 -1.98
N PHE A 23 -9.81 0.42 -2.72
CA PHE A 23 -8.66 -0.40 -2.38
C PHE A 23 -7.35 0.39 -2.45
N LYS A 24 -6.42 0.01 -1.60
CA LYS A 24 -5.07 0.55 -1.61
C LYS A 24 -4.17 -0.30 -2.52
N GLY A 25 -3.75 0.26 -3.63
CA GLY A 25 -2.85 -0.41 -4.58
C GLY A 25 -3.56 -1.36 -5.56
N GLY A 26 -2.79 -2.17 -6.25
CA GLY A 26 -3.28 -3.14 -7.23
C GLY A 26 -3.69 -4.47 -6.59
N LEU A 27 -4.53 -5.21 -7.30
CA LEU A 27 -4.95 -6.56 -6.96
C LEU A 27 -4.66 -7.50 -8.12
N GLU A 28 -4.46 -8.76 -7.80
CA GLU A 28 -4.40 -9.84 -8.79
C GLU A 28 -5.69 -9.92 -9.60
N LEU A 29 -5.55 -10.31 -10.87
CA LEU A 29 -6.65 -10.29 -11.83
C LEU A 29 -7.87 -11.10 -11.37
N GLU A 30 -7.65 -12.32 -10.88
CA GLU A 30 -8.75 -13.18 -10.44
C GLU A 30 -9.51 -12.58 -9.26
N LEU A 31 -8.79 -12.06 -8.27
CA LEU A 31 -9.39 -11.41 -7.10
C LEU A 31 -10.18 -10.18 -7.52
N LEU A 32 -9.62 -9.37 -8.42
CA LEU A 32 -10.28 -8.17 -8.94
C LEU A 32 -11.56 -8.50 -9.72
N ILE A 33 -11.53 -9.52 -10.57
CA ILE A 33 -12.73 -9.97 -11.30
C ILE A 33 -13.85 -10.37 -10.33
N ASN A 34 -13.50 -11.10 -9.28
CA ASN A 34 -14.46 -11.54 -8.28
C ASN A 34 -15.03 -10.38 -7.46
N LEU A 35 -14.21 -9.40 -7.10
CA LEU A 35 -14.65 -8.17 -6.44
C LEU A 35 -15.56 -7.34 -7.34
N LYS A 36 -15.23 -7.23 -8.63
CA LYS A 36 -16.03 -6.47 -9.60
C LYS A 36 -17.43 -7.03 -9.81
N LYS A 37 -17.66 -8.32 -9.52
CA LYS A 37 -19.00 -8.91 -9.46
C LYS A 37 -19.83 -8.44 -8.26
N LYS A 38 -19.19 -7.82 -7.26
CA LYS A 38 -19.79 -7.39 -6.00
C LYS A 38 -19.87 -5.86 -5.81
N CYS A 39 -19.26 -5.09 -6.70
CA CYS A 39 -19.32 -3.63 -6.65
C CYS A 39 -19.62 -3.04 -8.02
N ASP A 40 -20.22 -1.86 -8.05
CA ASP A 40 -20.45 -1.08 -9.27
C ASP A 40 -19.16 -0.44 -9.74
N HIS A 41 -18.40 0.11 -8.79
CA HIS A 41 -17.15 0.78 -9.06
C HIS A 41 -16.01 0.20 -8.25
N PHE A 42 -14.88 -0.02 -8.91
CA PHE A 42 -13.62 -0.38 -8.28
C PHE A 42 -12.64 0.79 -8.38
N VAL A 43 -12.21 1.29 -7.24
CA VAL A 43 -11.39 2.50 -7.12
C VAL A 43 -10.10 2.17 -6.37
N ILE A 44 -8.99 2.65 -6.88
CA ILE A 44 -7.68 2.52 -6.25
C ILE A 44 -7.17 3.88 -5.79
N LEU A 45 -6.64 3.96 -4.57
CA LEU A 45 -5.75 5.02 -4.12
C LEU A 45 -4.37 4.43 -3.87
N ASP A 46 -3.39 4.85 -4.64
CA ASP A 46 -2.01 4.45 -4.41
C ASP A 46 -1.28 5.45 -3.52
N GLU A 47 -1.11 5.08 -2.26
CA GLU A 47 -0.42 5.90 -1.28
C GLU A 47 1.10 5.70 -1.26
N GLU A 48 1.63 4.69 -1.94
CA GLU A 48 3.04 4.33 -1.81
C GLU A 48 3.94 5.01 -2.82
N LEU A 49 3.39 5.45 -3.95
CA LEU A 49 4.13 6.23 -4.94
C LEU A 49 4.70 7.53 -4.37
N GLY A 50 4.10 8.09 -3.33
CA GLY A 50 4.58 9.32 -2.67
C GLY A 50 5.92 9.18 -1.93
N THR A 51 6.36 7.96 -1.63
CA THR A 51 7.60 7.69 -0.87
C THR A 51 8.83 7.45 -1.75
N VAL A 52 8.67 7.41 -3.05
CA VAL A 52 9.72 6.98 -3.98
C VAL A 52 10.60 8.13 -4.40
N LYS A 53 11.91 7.92 -4.38
CA LYS A 53 12.89 8.95 -4.79
C LYS A 53 13.30 8.88 -6.26
N ASN A 54 13.42 7.69 -6.87
CA ASN A 54 14.23 7.54 -8.09
C ASN A 54 13.57 6.90 -9.30
N ASP A 55 12.60 6.02 -9.19
CA ASP A 55 12.03 5.34 -10.37
C ASP A 55 10.50 5.17 -10.26
N TYR A 56 9.82 6.30 -10.37
CA TYR A 56 8.35 6.31 -10.40
C TYR A 56 7.77 5.40 -11.47
N ALA A 57 8.44 5.29 -12.62
CA ALA A 57 7.97 4.48 -13.72
C ALA A 57 7.98 2.98 -13.39
N LYS A 58 9.07 2.50 -12.79
CA LYS A 58 9.17 1.10 -12.37
C LYS A 58 8.12 0.77 -11.32
N ILE A 59 8.02 1.59 -10.30
CA ILE A 59 7.08 1.35 -9.20
C ILE A 59 5.63 1.46 -9.67
N ALA A 60 5.30 2.41 -10.56
CA ALA A 60 3.98 2.50 -11.12
C ALA A 60 3.58 1.21 -11.88
N ARG A 61 4.52 0.57 -12.60
CA ARG A 61 4.26 -0.73 -13.25
C ARG A 61 3.92 -1.82 -12.25
N ASP A 62 4.59 -1.83 -11.10
CA ASP A 62 4.37 -2.85 -10.06
C ASP A 62 3.06 -2.64 -9.29
N ARG A 63 2.41 -1.46 -9.45
CA ARG A 63 1.17 -1.11 -8.74
C ARG A 63 -0.10 -1.57 -9.42
N ILE A 64 -0.07 -1.78 -10.72
CA ILE A 64 -1.22 -2.24 -11.51
C ILE A 64 -0.82 -3.55 -12.20
N TRP A 65 -1.49 -4.62 -11.83
CA TRP A 65 -1.23 -5.93 -12.41
C TRP A 65 -1.67 -5.98 -13.88
N PRO A 66 -0.96 -6.72 -14.73
CA PRO A 66 -1.34 -6.89 -16.13
C PRO A 66 -2.82 -7.29 -16.28
N ASP A 67 -3.47 -6.78 -17.31
CA ASP A 67 -4.88 -7.04 -17.65
C ASP A 67 -5.93 -6.58 -16.62
N THR A 68 -5.53 -5.97 -15.51
CA THR A 68 -6.47 -5.46 -14.51
C THR A 68 -7.04 -4.08 -14.87
N GLU A 69 -6.39 -3.33 -15.73
CA GLU A 69 -6.72 -1.95 -16.10
C GLU A 69 -8.19 -1.75 -16.52
N LYS A 70 -8.77 -2.74 -17.21
CA LYS A 70 -10.15 -2.68 -17.69
C LYS A 70 -11.19 -2.72 -16.57
N TYR A 71 -10.84 -3.31 -15.42
CA TYR A 71 -11.75 -3.46 -14.28
C TYR A 71 -11.66 -2.31 -13.28
N ILE A 72 -10.65 -1.45 -13.41
CA ILE A 72 -10.44 -0.27 -12.56
C ILE A 72 -11.23 0.89 -13.13
N ASP A 73 -12.09 1.52 -12.35
CA ASP A 73 -12.91 2.66 -12.77
C ASP A 73 -12.22 3.99 -12.48
N ARG A 74 -11.46 4.08 -11.37
CA ARG A 74 -10.65 5.26 -11.00
C ARG A 74 -9.35 4.81 -10.34
N TYR A 75 -8.27 5.49 -10.66
CA TYR A 75 -6.97 5.33 -10.08
C TYR A 75 -6.45 6.67 -9.58
N TYR A 76 -6.45 6.84 -8.29
CA TYR A 76 -5.93 8.03 -7.62
C TYR A 76 -4.47 7.83 -7.27
N VAL A 77 -3.64 8.75 -7.68
CA VAL A 77 -2.20 8.75 -7.45
C VAL A 77 -1.76 10.01 -6.74
N ILE A 78 -0.74 9.89 -5.91
CA ILE A 78 -0.24 10.98 -5.08
C ILE A 78 0.70 11.84 -5.88
N GLY A 79 0.37 13.13 -5.95
CA GLY A 79 1.24 14.15 -6.51
C GLY A 79 1.52 14.06 -8.00
N LYS A 80 2.16 15.09 -8.51
CA LYS A 80 2.41 15.28 -9.94
C LYS A 80 3.28 14.16 -10.55
N TYR A 81 4.36 13.79 -9.89
CA TYR A 81 5.28 12.77 -10.40
C TYR A 81 4.64 11.39 -10.53
N GLY A 82 3.88 10.97 -9.51
CA GLY A 82 3.11 9.73 -9.57
C GLY A 82 2.07 9.75 -10.69
N TYR A 83 1.41 10.89 -10.89
CA TYR A 83 0.45 11.07 -11.96
C TYR A 83 1.11 10.95 -13.35
N GLU A 84 2.19 11.68 -13.61
CA GLU A 84 2.90 11.67 -14.91
C GLU A 84 3.43 10.28 -15.24
N ALA A 85 4.04 9.60 -14.25
CA ALA A 85 4.53 8.24 -14.42
C ALA A 85 3.39 7.27 -14.77
N SER A 86 2.31 7.28 -14.00
CA SER A 86 1.15 6.40 -14.23
C SER A 86 0.45 6.70 -15.55
N TYR A 87 0.32 7.98 -15.91
CA TYR A 87 -0.29 8.43 -17.15
C TYR A 87 0.46 7.94 -18.40
N ASN A 88 1.79 7.89 -18.32
CA ASN A 88 2.64 7.42 -19.42
C ASN A 88 2.67 5.89 -19.52
N ILE A 89 2.64 5.20 -18.37
CA ILE A 89 2.77 3.74 -18.33
C ILE A 89 1.45 3.04 -18.65
N PHE A 90 0.31 3.62 -18.26
CA PHE A 90 -1.01 3.03 -18.44
C PHE A 90 -1.86 3.79 -19.47
N PRO A 91 -1.54 3.71 -20.76
CA PRO A 91 -2.22 4.51 -21.80
C PRO A 91 -3.72 4.24 -21.89
N LYS A 92 -4.17 3.00 -21.55
CA LYS A 92 -5.58 2.62 -21.53
C LYS A 92 -6.35 3.18 -20.32
N MET A 93 -5.64 3.70 -19.31
CA MET A 93 -6.23 4.25 -18.10
C MET A 93 -6.17 5.78 -18.01
N LYS A 94 -5.66 6.48 -19.01
CA LYS A 94 -5.43 7.93 -18.98
C LYS A 94 -6.62 8.75 -18.47
N ASN A 95 -7.81 8.42 -18.89
CA ASN A 95 -9.05 9.08 -18.46
C ASN A 95 -9.49 8.71 -17.03
N LYS A 96 -8.95 7.61 -16.49
CA LYS A 96 -9.28 7.08 -15.17
C LYS A 96 -8.30 7.55 -14.08
N ILE A 97 -7.06 7.93 -14.46
CA ILE A 97 -6.03 8.38 -13.53
C ILE A 97 -6.33 9.80 -13.07
N LYS A 98 -6.25 10.04 -11.77
CA LYS A 98 -6.44 11.34 -11.14
C LYS A 98 -5.32 11.62 -10.14
N CYS A 99 -4.76 12.82 -10.22
CA CYS A 99 -3.81 13.30 -9.22
C CYS A 99 -4.56 13.76 -7.97
N THR A 100 -4.12 13.30 -6.81
CA THR A 100 -4.66 13.73 -5.51
C THR A 100 -3.55 14.19 -4.58
N GLY A 101 -3.92 14.72 -3.42
CA GLY A 101 -3.02 14.86 -2.29
C GLY A 101 -2.69 13.51 -1.66
N TRP A 102 -1.96 13.53 -0.56
CA TRP A 102 -1.59 12.35 0.21
C TRP A 102 -2.39 12.31 1.52
N PRO A 103 -3.52 11.58 1.57
CA PRO A 103 -4.42 11.61 2.73
C PRO A 103 -3.73 11.27 4.05
N ARG A 104 -2.75 10.37 4.03
CA ARG A 104 -1.96 10.01 5.22
C ARG A 104 -1.16 11.20 5.75
N VAL A 105 -0.58 12.02 4.88
CA VAL A 105 0.17 13.21 5.25
C VAL A 105 -0.75 14.34 5.67
N ASP A 106 -1.95 14.40 5.11
CA ASP A 106 -2.94 15.39 5.52
C ASP A 106 -3.35 15.23 6.99
N LEU A 107 -3.27 14.01 7.56
CA LEU A 107 -3.49 13.79 8.99
C LEU A 107 -2.44 14.44 9.89
N TRP A 108 -1.26 14.80 9.35
CA TRP A 108 -0.18 15.47 10.10
C TRP A 108 -0.28 16.99 10.07
N ARG A 109 -1.29 17.52 9.38
CA ARG A 109 -1.51 18.97 9.36
C ARG A 109 -2.06 19.43 10.68
N LYS A 110 -1.64 20.60 11.11
CA LYS A 110 -2.03 21.20 12.39
C LYS A 110 -3.55 21.34 12.56
N GLU A 111 -4.27 21.57 11.47
CA GLU A 111 -5.73 21.65 11.47
C GLU A 111 -6.38 20.34 11.92
N ASN A 112 -5.66 19.22 11.81
CA ASN A 112 -6.13 17.87 12.15
C ASN A 112 -5.65 17.40 13.53
N ASP A 113 -4.88 18.19 14.27
CA ASP A 113 -4.38 17.83 15.62
C ASP A 113 -5.51 17.48 16.58
N HIS A 114 -6.67 18.10 16.41
CA HIS A 114 -7.85 17.83 17.22
C HIS A 114 -8.32 16.38 17.15
N LEU A 115 -8.05 15.66 16.04
CA LEU A 115 -8.42 14.26 15.85
C LEU A 115 -7.64 13.32 16.80
N PHE A 116 -6.44 13.73 17.25
CA PHE A 116 -5.53 12.93 18.07
C PHE A 116 -5.30 13.52 19.46
N LYS A 117 -6.03 14.57 19.83
CA LYS A 117 -5.79 15.32 21.05
C LYS A 117 -5.79 14.43 22.32
N LYS A 118 -6.77 13.55 22.45
CA LYS A 118 -6.89 12.67 23.60
C LYS A 118 -5.72 11.70 23.73
N GLU A 119 -5.32 11.08 22.63
CA GLU A 119 -4.18 10.15 22.57
C GLU A 119 -2.89 10.87 22.86
N THR A 120 -2.70 12.06 22.29
CA THR A 120 -1.54 12.90 22.54
C THR A 120 -1.41 13.30 24.02
N GLU A 121 -2.51 13.70 24.64
CA GLU A 121 -2.54 14.04 26.08
C GLU A 121 -2.15 12.83 26.96
N LEU A 122 -2.63 11.64 26.62
CA LEU A 122 -2.28 10.41 27.35
C LEU A 122 -0.80 10.06 27.20
N ILE A 123 -0.24 10.21 26.00
CA ILE A 123 1.17 9.95 25.74
C ILE A 123 2.04 10.96 26.49
N ASN A 124 1.73 12.25 26.39
CA ASN A 124 2.46 13.30 27.08
C ASN A 124 2.41 13.13 28.61
N LYS A 125 1.27 12.76 29.15
CA LYS A 125 1.14 12.46 30.58
C LYS A 125 2.02 11.29 31.01
N LYS A 126 2.18 10.29 30.15
CA LYS A 126 2.94 9.07 30.47
C LYS A 126 4.44 9.25 30.33
N TYR A 127 4.88 9.96 29.30
CA TYR A 127 6.30 10.01 28.92
C TYR A 127 6.94 11.40 29.05
N GLY A 128 6.14 12.47 29.22
CA GLY A 128 6.66 13.84 29.14
C GLY A 128 7.20 14.17 27.77
N ASP A 129 8.26 14.99 27.71
CA ASP A 129 8.98 15.27 26.50
C ASP A 129 9.84 14.06 26.10
N PHE A 130 9.69 13.56 24.89
CA PHE A 130 10.43 12.38 24.41
C PHE A 130 10.82 12.52 22.94
N VAL A 131 11.83 11.75 22.55
CA VAL A 131 12.20 11.53 21.15
C VAL A 131 11.75 10.15 20.76
N LEU A 132 10.86 10.06 19.76
CA LEU A 132 10.43 8.77 19.21
C LEU A 132 11.42 8.31 18.15
N PHE A 133 12.11 7.20 18.41
CA PHE A 133 12.88 6.48 17.41
C PHE A 133 12.03 5.35 16.83
N SER A 134 11.55 5.54 15.59
CA SER A 134 10.82 4.51 14.86
C SER A 134 11.80 3.75 13.96
N SER A 135 11.96 2.47 14.24
CA SER A 135 12.88 1.61 13.49
C SER A 135 12.12 0.50 12.76
N ASP A 136 12.57 0.15 11.58
CA ASP A 136 12.09 -1.03 10.83
C ASP A 136 13.00 -2.25 11.07
N PHE A 137 13.08 -2.67 12.34
CA PHE A 137 13.88 -3.83 12.76
C PHE A 137 13.18 -5.18 12.53
N GLY A 138 12.06 -5.20 11.83
CA GLY A 138 11.28 -6.42 11.59
C GLY A 138 12.06 -7.58 10.97
N TYR A 139 13.20 -7.27 10.34
CA TYR A 139 14.11 -8.28 9.76
C TYR A 139 14.92 -9.08 10.78
N ASN A 140 15.10 -8.58 12.01
CA ASN A 140 15.98 -9.18 13.00
C ASN A 140 15.30 -10.21 13.93
N SER A 141 14.01 -10.42 13.80
CA SER A 141 13.36 -11.50 14.54
C SER A 141 13.61 -12.83 13.81
N HIS A 142 14.18 -13.82 14.52
CA HIS A 142 14.42 -15.17 13.97
C HIS A 142 13.17 -15.79 13.32
N LYS A 143 11.99 -15.52 13.89
CA LYS A 143 10.72 -16.02 13.34
C LYS A 143 10.42 -15.42 11.99
N ILE A 144 10.57 -14.11 11.85
CA ILE A 144 10.31 -13.37 10.60
C ILE A 144 11.37 -13.74 9.55
N MET A 145 12.63 -13.90 9.95
CA MET A 145 13.70 -14.31 9.05
C MET A 145 13.49 -15.70 8.46
N ASN A 146 13.08 -16.67 9.27
CA ASN A 146 12.78 -18.02 8.80
C ASN A 146 11.55 -18.06 7.90
N GLN A 147 10.52 -17.28 8.22
CA GLN A 147 9.35 -17.13 7.37
C GLN A 147 9.72 -16.54 6.01
N ARG A 148 10.49 -15.46 5.97
CA ARG A 148 10.95 -14.84 4.72
C ARG A 148 11.87 -15.74 3.89
N LEU A 149 12.74 -16.53 4.52
CA LEU A 149 13.54 -17.54 3.81
C LEU A 149 12.65 -18.58 3.11
N ASN A 150 11.55 -18.96 3.74
CA ASN A 150 10.58 -19.86 3.13
C ASN A 150 9.81 -19.17 2.01
N ASP A 151 9.41 -17.91 2.21
CA ASP A 151 8.71 -17.10 1.22
C ASP A 151 9.59 -16.85 -0.01
N CYS A 152 10.91 -16.61 0.17
CA CYS A 152 11.87 -16.47 -0.93
C CYS A 152 12.02 -17.74 -1.78
N LYS A 153 11.73 -18.91 -1.25
CA LYS A 153 11.73 -20.16 -2.04
C LYS A 153 10.52 -20.24 -2.97
N ASN A 154 9.45 -19.56 -2.64
CA ASN A 154 8.14 -19.68 -3.28
C ASN A 154 7.66 -18.40 -3.98
N SER A 155 8.41 -17.29 -3.90
CA SER A 155 8.00 -16.01 -4.47
C SER A 155 8.96 -15.53 -5.56
N SER A 156 8.39 -14.87 -6.56
CA SER A 156 9.13 -14.29 -7.70
C SER A 156 9.69 -12.88 -7.41
N TRP A 157 9.31 -12.24 -6.32
CA TRP A 157 9.60 -10.81 -6.07
C TRP A 157 10.86 -10.56 -5.22
N THR A 158 11.29 -11.55 -4.45
CA THR A 158 12.56 -11.46 -3.69
C THR A 158 13.42 -12.67 -3.95
N THR A 159 14.62 -12.47 -4.46
CA THR A 159 15.57 -13.56 -4.65
C THR A 159 16.24 -13.92 -3.32
N ARG A 160 16.67 -15.18 -3.18
CA ARG A 160 17.45 -15.65 -2.03
C ARG A 160 18.70 -14.79 -1.80
N LYS A 161 19.33 -14.33 -2.89
CA LYS A 161 20.49 -13.43 -2.84
C LYS A 161 20.13 -12.07 -2.22
N GLN A 162 19.01 -11.47 -2.62
CA GLN A 162 18.50 -10.21 -2.07
C GLN A 162 18.26 -10.33 -0.57
N TYR A 163 17.62 -11.39 -0.13
CA TYR A 163 17.37 -11.65 1.28
C TYR A 163 18.65 -11.67 2.12
N TYR A 164 19.70 -12.37 1.65
CA TYR A 164 20.98 -12.43 2.41
C TYR A 164 21.69 -11.08 2.45
N ILE A 165 21.62 -10.29 1.39
CA ILE A 165 22.17 -8.92 1.37
C ILE A 165 21.44 -8.05 2.41
N GLU A 166 20.12 -8.07 2.45
CA GLU A 166 19.33 -7.31 3.40
C GLU A 166 19.61 -7.75 4.85
N LYS A 167 19.72 -9.05 5.08
CA LYS A 167 20.09 -9.62 6.39
C LYS A 167 21.44 -9.13 6.86
N GLU A 168 22.47 -9.21 6.00
CA GLU A 168 23.83 -8.77 6.32
C GLU A 168 23.89 -7.26 6.63
N LEU A 169 23.16 -6.45 5.85
CA LEU A 169 23.06 -5.01 6.09
C LEU A 169 22.39 -4.72 7.44
N ALA A 170 21.31 -5.41 7.77
CA ALA A 170 20.65 -5.26 9.05
C ALA A 170 21.56 -5.62 10.22
N GLU A 171 22.28 -6.76 10.14
CA GLU A 171 23.21 -7.19 11.18
C GLU A 171 24.39 -6.22 11.38
N LYS A 172 24.85 -5.55 10.32
CA LYS A 172 25.91 -4.53 10.40
C LYS A 172 25.44 -3.20 10.98
N THR A 173 24.18 -2.86 10.78
CA THR A 173 23.62 -1.57 11.25
C THR A 173 23.39 -1.58 12.76
N PHE A 174 23.27 -2.76 13.39
CA PHE A 174 22.88 -2.92 14.79
C PHE A 174 23.99 -3.54 15.69
N LYS A 175 25.20 -3.56 15.22
CA LYS A 175 26.40 -3.78 16.04
C LYS A 175 27.00 -2.46 16.45
#